data_f2aec663944262744963150c97848de0
#
_entry.id   f2aec663944262744963150c97848de0
#
_cell.length_a   1.000
_cell.length_b   1.000
_cell.length_c   1.000
_cell.angle_alpha   90.00
_cell.angle_beta   90.00
_cell.angle_gamma   90.00
#
_symmetry.space_group_name_H-M   'P 1'
#
loop_
_entity.id
_entity.type
_entity.pdbx_description
1 polymer ?
#
loop_
_entity_poly.entity_id
_entity_poly.type
_entity_poly.pdbx_seq_one_letter_code
_entity_poly.pdbx_strand_id
1 'polypeptide(L)'
;MVTPFLDSFGDGDKQMTHRISISTILLGVAVATAQAQIPAATSQDANLRYTAPQMIALIQSCASQAAPSTMLAVARTESALHPYAMSINRPKQVSRAAGLSNFEIQLARQPRSKQEAIQWMRWLLGHGITVSIGLLQVNTENAGLFHLRPEQLFEPCTNIAVGSALLAQAYATEKRLAPNDPDALLRALSLYNSGTYDLGFDNGYVASVLKNAQP
;
A
#
# COMPACT_ATOMS: atom_id res chain seq x y z
N MET A 1 -2.61 7.73 -28.66
CA MET A 1 -1.39 8.46 -28.26
C MET A 1 -1.39 8.56 -26.75
N VAL A 2 -0.69 7.69 -26.07
CA VAL A 2 -0.55 7.70 -24.59
C VAL A 2 0.93 7.99 -24.35
N THR A 3 1.20 9.20 -23.87
CA THR A 3 2.55 9.64 -23.50
C THR A 3 3.03 8.92 -22.24
N PRO A 4 4.30 8.57 -22.12
CA PRO A 4 4.85 7.84 -20.99
C PRO A 4 4.97 8.73 -19.75
N PHE A 5 4.57 8.20 -18.62
CA PHE A 5 4.73 8.79 -17.30
C PHE A 5 6.15 8.49 -16.75
N LEU A 6 7.15 9.01 -17.41
CA LEU A 6 8.54 9.04 -16.93
C LEU A 6 9.15 10.31 -17.52
N ASP A 7 9.09 11.43 -16.78
CA ASP A 7 10.05 12.53 -16.83
C ASP A 7 9.44 13.74 -16.10
N SER A 8 9.89 13.97 -14.90
CA SER A 8 10.05 15.32 -14.36
C SER A 8 10.84 15.28 -13.03
N PHE A 9 12.13 15.19 -13.11
CA PHE A 9 13.01 15.72 -12.07
C PHE A 9 13.74 16.93 -12.65
N GLY A 10 13.19 18.10 -12.38
CA GLY A 10 13.81 19.37 -12.66
C GLY A 10 14.58 19.87 -11.45
N ASP A 11 15.85 20.01 -11.63
CA ASP A 11 16.84 20.68 -10.79
C ASP A 11 16.47 22.18 -10.64
N GLY A 12 16.53 22.73 -9.44
CA GLY A 12 16.20 24.13 -9.20
C GLY A 12 16.70 24.64 -7.84
N ASP A 13 18.01 24.76 -7.74
CA ASP A 13 18.72 25.49 -6.68
C ASP A 13 18.35 26.98 -6.69
N LYS A 14 17.80 27.52 -5.58
CA LYS A 14 17.90 28.96 -5.25
C LYS A 14 17.91 29.13 -3.74
N GLN A 15 19.08 29.40 -3.22
CA GLN A 15 19.33 29.92 -1.87
C GLN A 15 18.62 31.26 -1.64
N MET A 16 17.90 31.39 -0.56
CA MET A 16 17.51 32.68 0.01
C MET A 16 17.73 32.66 1.52
N THR A 17 18.83 33.31 1.89
CA THR A 17 19.24 33.50 3.29
C THR A 17 18.42 34.61 3.93
N HIS A 18 17.56 34.30 4.89
CA HIS A 18 17.06 35.28 5.86
C HIS A 18 17.50 34.90 7.28
N ARG A 19 18.41 35.74 7.81
CA ARG A 19 18.77 35.71 9.24
C ARG A 19 17.62 36.30 10.02
N ILE A 20 16.99 35.49 10.88
CA ILE A 20 16.10 35.97 11.92
C ILE A 20 16.76 35.64 13.25
N SER A 21 17.07 36.74 13.99
CA SER A 21 17.56 36.69 15.36
C SER A 21 16.39 36.38 16.30
N ILE A 22 16.43 35.27 17.00
CA ILE A 22 15.40 34.93 17.99
C ILE A 22 16.02 34.96 19.39
N SER A 23 15.55 35.93 20.17
CA SER A 23 15.82 36.02 21.59
C SER A 23 15.22 34.86 22.37
N THR A 24 16.04 34.26 23.20
CA THR A 24 15.74 33.10 24.04
C THR A 24 14.76 33.48 25.15
N ILE A 25 13.55 32.93 25.12
CA ILE A 25 12.67 32.84 26.29
C ILE A 25 12.55 31.37 26.66
N LEU A 26 13.21 30.99 27.74
CA LEU A 26 13.08 29.68 28.40
C LEU A 26 11.76 29.64 29.17
N LEU A 27 10.69 29.11 28.57
CA LEU A 27 9.54 28.61 29.31
C LEU A 27 9.64 27.09 29.35
N GLY A 28 9.92 26.54 30.52
CA GLY A 28 9.91 25.12 30.78
C GLY A 28 8.47 24.57 30.70
N VAL A 29 8.13 23.97 29.57
CA VAL A 29 6.92 23.15 29.45
C VAL A 29 7.33 21.71 29.71
N ALA A 30 6.91 21.15 30.85
CA ALA A 30 7.01 19.74 31.13
C ALA A 30 6.10 19.01 30.13
N VAL A 31 6.67 18.42 29.08
CA VAL A 31 5.94 17.53 28.15
C VAL A 31 5.78 16.19 28.87
N ALA A 32 4.60 15.98 29.44
CA ALA A 32 4.19 14.64 29.87
C ALA A 32 4.06 13.78 28.62
N THR A 33 5.02 12.90 28.39
CA THR A 33 4.95 11.86 27.36
C THR A 33 3.89 10.83 27.77
N ALA A 34 2.65 11.06 27.38
CA ALA A 34 1.65 10.00 27.41
C ALA A 34 2.07 8.95 26.36
N GLN A 35 2.76 7.93 26.80
CA GLN A 35 2.97 6.73 25.98
C GLN A 35 1.61 6.05 25.83
N ALA A 36 0.98 6.24 24.67
CA ALA A 36 -0.20 5.49 24.31
C ALA A 36 0.21 4.01 24.21
N GLN A 37 -0.12 3.23 25.22
CA GLN A 37 0.05 1.78 25.19
C GLN A 37 -0.92 1.23 24.15
N ILE A 38 -0.38 0.75 23.01
CA ILE A 38 -1.14 0.04 22.00
C ILE A 38 -1.45 -1.34 22.57
N PRO A 39 -2.73 -1.72 22.77
CA PRO A 39 -3.05 -3.02 23.33
C PRO A 39 -2.62 -4.15 22.38
N ALA A 40 -2.10 -5.24 22.95
CA ALA A 40 -1.69 -6.43 22.20
C ALA A 40 -2.86 -7.01 21.38
N ALA A 41 -2.54 -7.64 20.24
CA ALA A 41 -3.53 -8.32 19.40
C ALA A 41 -4.37 -9.31 20.21
N THR A 42 -5.69 -9.18 20.16
CA THR A 42 -6.64 -10.08 20.81
C THR A 42 -7.33 -10.96 19.77
N SER A 43 -7.96 -12.04 20.19
CA SER A 43 -8.70 -13.00 19.34
C SER A 43 -9.80 -12.37 18.45
N GLN A 44 -10.14 -11.10 18.65
CA GLN A 44 -11.07 -10.36 17.78
C GLN A 44 -10.52 -10.09 16.37
N ASP A 45 -9.20 -10.10 16.18
CA ASP A 45 -8.57 -9.85 14.87
C ASP A 45 -8.83 -11.01 13.88
N ALA A 46 -9.07 -12.23 14.38
CA ALA A 46 -9.39 -13.40 13.56
C ALA A 46 -10.77 -13.29 12.89
N ASN A 47 -11.73 -12.61 13.51
CA ASN A 47 -13.09 -12.45 13.01
C ASN A 47 -13.23 -11.39 11.90
N LEU A 48 -12.19 -10.59 11.65
CA LEU A 48 -12.22 -9.55 10.61
C LEU A 48 -11.80 -10.07 9.23
N ARG A 49 -11.26 -11.28 9.15
CA ARG A 49 -10.76 -11.84 7.90
C ARG A 49 -11.87 -12.54 7.14
N TYR A 50 -11.88 -12.34 5.83
CA TYR A 50 -12.72 -13.15 4.96
C TYR A 50 -12.22 -14.60 4.91
N THR A 51 -13.14 -15.54 4.79
CA THR A 51 -12.81 -16.91 4.40
C THR A 51 -12.52 -16.98 2.90
N ALA A 52 -11.85 -18.03 2.43
CA ALA A 52 -11.59 -18.20 1.00
C ALA A 52 -12.87 -18.22 0.14
N PRO A 53 -13.95 -18.94 0.50
CA PRO A 53 -15.21 -18.87 -0.24
C PRO A 53 -15.84 -17.48 -0.29
N GLN A 54 -15.85 -16.74 0.83
CA GLN A 54 -16.33 -15.35 0.86
C GLN A 54 -15.51 -14.45 -0.05
N MET A 55 -14.19 -14.61 -0.04
CA MET A 55 -13.31 -13.81 -0.89
C MET A 55 -13.52 -14.12 -2.39
N ILE A 56 -13.69 -15.39 -2.76
CA ILE A 56 -14.01 -15.78 -4.12
C ILE A 56 -15.34 -15.15 -4.59
N ALA A 57 -16.38 -15.22 -3.76
CA ALA A 57 -17.68 -14.60 -4.05
C ALA A 57 -17.54 -13.07 -4.25
N LEU A 58 -16.75 -12.40 -3.41
CA LEU A 58 -16.45 -10.97 -3.58
C LEU A 58 -15.71 -10.68 -4.89
N ILE A 59 -14.68 -11.46 -5.21
CA ILE A 59 -13.92 -11.28 -6.45
C ILE A 59 -14.84 -11.43 -7.67
N GLN A 60 -15.69 -12.44 -7.69
CA GLN A 60 -16.64 -12.68 -8.78
C GLN A 60 -17.67 -11.56 -8.92
N SER A 61 -18.18 -11.04 -7.81
CA SER A 61 -19.20 -9.98 -7.81
C SER A 61 -18.64 -8.58 -8.11
N CYS A 62 -17.36 -8.34 -7.83
CA CYS A 62 -16.72 -7.03 -8.01
C CYS A 62 -16.06 -6.86 -9.38
N ALA A 63 -16.40 -7.69 -10.35
CA ALA A 63 -15.96 -7.61 -11.75
C ALA A 63 -14.43 -7.54 -11.91
N SER A 64 -13.72 -8.44 -11.25
CA SER A 64 -12.27 -8.56 -11.37
C SER A 64 -11.86 -8.82 -12.83
N GLN A 65 -10.82 -8.12 -13.28
CA GLN A 65 -10.23 -8.32 -14.62
C GLN A 65 -9.21 -9.47 -14.66
N ALA A 66 -8.91 -10.07 -13.53
CA ALA A 66 -8.00 -11.20 -13.40
C ALA A 66 -8.74 -12.47 -12.94
N ALA A 67 -8.15 -13.64 -13.16
CA ALA A 67 -8.74 -14.90 -12.75
C ALA A 67 -9.00 -14.94 -11.23
N PRO A 68 -10.16 -15.43 -10.76
CA PRO A 68 -10.49 -15.44 -9.33
C PRO A 68 -9.47 -16.18 -8.47
N SER A 69 -8.88 -17.27 -8.96
CA SER A 69 -7.81 -18.00 -8.25
C SER A 69 -6.55 -17.16 -8.07
N THR A 70 -6.14 -16.41 -9.10
CA THR A 70 -5.00 -15.50 -9.02
C THR A 70 -5.27 -14.39 -8.00
N MET A 71 -6.45 -13.76 -8.05
CA MET A 71 -6.82 -12.69 -7.14
C MET A 71 -6.93 -13.17 -5.69
N LEU A 72 -7.40 -14.41 -5.46
CA LEU A 72 -7.41 -15.01 -4.13
C LEU A 72 -5.99 -15.21 -3.59
N ALA A 73 -5.07 -15.71 -4.43
CA ALA A 73 -3.68 -15.90 -4.04
C ALA A 73 -3.01 -14.57 -3.69
N VAL A 74 -3.24 -13.53 -4.50
CA VAL A 74 -2.74 -12.17 -4.21
C VAL A 74 -3.32 -11.66 -2.90
N ALA A 75 -4.64 -11.73 -2.68
CA ALA A 75 -5.26 -11.26 -1.44
C ALA A 75 -4.77 -12.01 -0.18
N ARG A 76 -4.53 -13.33 -0.29
CA ARG A 76 -3.90 -14.12 0.78
C ARG A 76 -2.49 -13.60 1.10
N THR A 77 -1.72 -13.27 0.07
CA THR A 77 -0.35 -12.77 0.20
C THR A 77 -0.31 -11.36 0.78
N GLU A 78 -1.15 -10.47 0.26
CA GLU A 78 -1.13 -9.04 0.58
C GLU A 78 -1.67 -8.74 1.99
N SER A 79 -2.79 -9.34 2.35
CA SER A 79 -3.52 -8.96 3.56
C SER A 79 -3.89 -10.14 4.47
N ALA A 80 -3.58 -11.37 4.07
CA ALA A 80 -4.17 -12.57 4.66
C ALA A 80 -5.71 -12.45 4.76
N LEU A 81 -6.36 -11.88 3.74
CA LEU A 81 -7.79 -11.64 3.61
C LEU A 81 -8.39 -10.65 4.62
N HIS A 82 -7.56 -9.75 5.17
CA HIS A 82 -8.02 -8.73 6.13
C HIS A 82 -8.46 -7.46 5.38
N PRO A 83 -9.76 -7.05 5.47
CA PRO A 83 -10.28 -5.93 4.68
C PRO A 83 -9.70 -4.56 5.05
N TYR A 84 -9.19 -4.41 6.25
CA TYR A 84 -8.62 -3.16 6.76
C TYR A 84 -7.10 -3.24 6.93
N ALA A 85 -6.45 -4.22 6.30
CA ALA A 85 -5.01 -4.33 6.35
C ALA A 85 -4.35 -3.05 5.84
N MET A 86 -3.26 -2.65 6.48
CA MET A 86 -2.45 -1.50 6.12
C MET A 86 -0.97 -1.84 6.19
N SER A 87 -0.22 -1.36 5.24
CA SER A 87 1.24 -1.31 5.28
C SER A 87 1.73 0.10 4.96
N ILE A 88 2.84 0.49 5.58
CA ILE A 88 3.42 1.82 5.41
C ILE A 88 4.41 1.75 4.25
N ASN A 89 4.19 2.60 3.24
CA ASN A 89 5.13 2.79 2.16
C ASN A 89 6.17 3.82 2.60
N ARG A 90 7.44 3.44 2.59
CA ARG A 90 8.53 4.32 3.02
C ARG A 90 8.77 5.42 1.98
N PRO A 91 8.54 6.69 2.30
CA PRO A 91 9.05 7.77 1.46
C PRO A 91 10.54 7.92 1.72
N LYS A 92 11.37 7.77 0.70
CA LYS A 92 12.82 7.97 0.77
C LYS A 92 13.23 9.38 1.26
N GLN A 93 12.33 10.34 1.33
CA GLN A 93 12.61 11.75 1.65
C GLN A 93 12.08 12.24 3.01
N VAL A 94 11.00 11.68 3.55
CA VAL A 94 10.40 12.17 4.81
C VAL A 94 11.25 11.84 6.03
N SER A 95 12.02 10.76 5.99
CA SER A 95 12.94 10.39 7.06
C SER A 95 14.06 11.40 7.31
N ARG A 96 14.47 12.20 6.32
CA ARG A 96 15.51 13.24 6.49
C ARG A 96 14.97 14.56 7.02
N ALA A 97 13.80 15.00 6.55
CA ALA A 97 13.22 16.28 6.94
C ALA A 97 12.61 16.28 8.35
N ALA A 98 12.14 15.13 8.83
CA ALA A 98 11.52 14.98 10.15
C ALA A 98 12.50 14.56 11.25
N GLY A 99 13.81 14.44 10.97
CA GLY A 99 14.78 13.95 11.95
C GLY A 99 14.59 12.46 12.31
N LEU A 100 13.76 11.75 11.56
CA LEU A 100 13.46 10.34 11.75
C LEU A 100 14.46 9.48 10.97
N SER A 101 15.76 9.71 11.19
CA SER A 101 16.80 8.87 10.65
C SER A 101 16.63 7.46 11.21
N ASN A 102 16.24 6.51 10.36
CA ASN A 102 16.19 5.06 10.62
C ASN A 102 15.07 4.51 11.51
N PHE A 103 14.08 5.27 11.92
CA PHE A 103 12.89 4.68 12.52
C PHE A 103 12.05 4.02 11.42
N GLU A 104 12.01 2.70 11.43
CA GLU A 104 10.98 1.93 10.72
C GLU A 104 9.65 2.22 11.41
N ILE A 105 8.85 3.13 10.83
CA ILE A 105 7.48 3.29 11.28
C ILE A 105 6.77 1.99 10.89
N GLN A 106 6.52 1.15 11.86
CA GLN A 106 5.73 -0.06 11.69
C GLN A 106 4.43 0.08 12.48
N LEU A 107 3.36 -0.42 11.91
CA LEU A 107 2.12 -0.54 12.66
C LEU A 107 2.31 -1.64 13.71
N ALA A 108 2.12 -1.31 14.98
CA ALA A 108 2.23 -2.30 16.07
C ALA A 108 1.18 -3.42 15.95
N ARG A 109 0.08 -3.14 15.25
CA ARG A 109 -0.98 -4.10 14.89
C ARG A 109 -1.75 -3.61 13.68
N GLN A 110 -2.63 -4.43 13.15
CA GLN A 110 -3.58 -4.02 12.12
C GLN A 110 -4.82 -3.31 12.73
N PRO A 111 -5.48 -2.42 11.98
CA PRO A 111 -6.73 -1.78 12.42
C PRO A 111 -7.84 -2.82 12.66
N ARG A 112 -8.66 -2.59 13.68
CA ARG A 112 -9.76 -3.49 14.07
C ARG A 112 -11.12 -3.09 13.49
N SER A 113 -11.18 -1.95 12.82
CA SER A 113 -12.39 -1.47 12.16
C SER A 113 -12.01 -0.57 10.98
N LYS A 114 -12.95 -0.41 10.06
CA LYS A 114 -12.82 0.54 8.95
C LYS A 114 -12.59 1.96 9.44
N GLN A 115 -13.30 2.37 10.49
CA GLN A 115 -13.17 3.71 11.05
C GLN A 115 -11.76 3.95 11.61
N GLU A 116 -11.22 2.99 12.35
CA GLU A 116 -9.85 3.08 12.88
C GLU A 116 -8.83 3.13 11.73
N ALA A 117 -8.99 2.28 10.71
CA ALA A 117 -8.13 2.27 9.53
C ALA A 117 -8.11 3.63 8.81
N ILE A 118 -9.29 4.24 8.64
CA ILE A 118 -9.41 5.57 8.03
C ILE A 118 -8.71 6.64 8.89
N GLN A 119 -8.83 6.59 10.21
CA GLN A 119 -8.18 7.53 11.11
C GLN A 119 -6.64 7.41 11.01
N TRP A 120 -6.12 6.19 11.02
CA TRP A 120 -4.68 5.94 10.90
C TRP A 120 -4.15 6.38 9.53
N MET A 121 -4.85 6.01 8.47
CA MET A 121 -4.48 6.42 7.10
C MET A 121 -4.43 7.95 6.98
N ARG A 122 -5.46 8.66 7.45
CA ARG A 122 -5.50 10.13 7.39
C ARG A 122 -4.35 10.77 8.16
N TRP A 123 -4.04 10.22 9.34
CA TRP A 123 -2.92 10.69 10.13
C TRP A 123 -1.60 10.50 9.38
N LEU A 124 -1.36 9.33 8.80
CA LEU A 124 -0.16 9.03 8.03
C LEU A 124 -0.05 9.92 6.79
N LEU A 125 -1.11 10.05 6.00
CA LEU A 125 -1.13 10.91 4.82
C LEU A 125 -0.90 12.39 5.17
N GLY A 126 -1.47 12.87 6.29
CA GLY A 126 -1.23 14.22 6.80
C GLY A 126 0.23 14.49 7.19
N HIS A 127 1.01 13.44 7.43
CA HIS A 127 2.46 13.51 7.68
C HIS A 127 3.31 13.17 6.44
N GLY A 128 2.70 13.13 5.25
CA GLY A 128 3.40 12.83 3.99
C GLY A 128 3.80 11.36 3.84
N ILE A 129 3.20 10.46 4.60
CA ILE A 129 3.49 9.02 4.59
C ILE A 129 2.38 8.31 3.82
N THR A 130 2.71 7.70 2.68
CA THR A 130 1.76 6.91 1.91
C THR A 130 1.62 5.50 2.46
N VAL A 131 0.47 4.89 2.22
CA VAL A 131 0.16 3.55 2.72
C VAL A 131 -0.48 2.70 1.63
N SER A 132 -0.25 1.40 1.71
CA SER A 132 -1.02 0.41 0.95
C SER A 132 -2.10 -0.15 1.85
N ILE A 133 -3.33 -0.28 1.33
CA ILE A 133 -4.51 -0.57 2.15
C ILE A 133 -5.46 -1.58 1.52
N GLY A 134 -6.17 -2.28 2.39
CA GLY A 134 -7.25 -3.20 2.03
C GLY A 134 -6.78 -4.59 1.60
N LEU A 135 -7.71 -5.35 1.02
CA LEU A 135 -7.53 -6.76 0.66
C LEU A 135 -6.36 -7.00 -0.29
N LEU A 136 -6.16 -6.11 -1.25
CA LEU A 136 -5.14 -6.18 -2.29
C LEU A 136 -4.01 -5.16 -2.09
N GLN A 137 -3.92 -4.58 -0.89
CA GLN A 137 -2.88 -3.61 -0.50
C GLN A 137 -2.63 -2.54 -1.58
N VAL A 138 -3.73 -1.92 -2.04
CA VAL A 138 -3.65 -0.85 -3.04
C VAL A 138 -2.99 0.39 -2.42
N ASN A 139 -1.93 0.89 -3.04
CA ASN A 139 -1.28 2.13 -2.61
C ASN A 139 -2.26 3.31 -2.73
N THR A 140 -2.35 4.14 -1.69
CA THR A 140 -3.22 5.32 -1.64
C THR A 140 -2.95 6.33 -2.75
N GLU A 141 -1.72 6.38 -3.28
CA GLU A 141 -1.38 7.22 -4.44
C GLU A 141 -2.13 6.81 -5.71
N ASN A 142 -2.49 5.53 -5.83
CA ASN A 142 -3.25 5.03 -6.98
C ASN A 142 -4.73 5.46 -6.96
N ALA A 143 -5.27 5.91 -5.82
CA ALA A 143 -6.68 6.29 -5.71
C ALA A 143 -7.07 7.38 -6.74
N GLY A 144 -6.21 8.37 -6.93
CA GLY A 144 -6.42 9.46 -7.88
C GLY A 144 -6.54 9.00 -9.34
N LEU A 145 -5.84 7.94 -9.74
CA LEU A 145 -5.91 7.37 -11.09
C LEU A 145 -7.30 6.79 -11.41
N PHE A 146 -8.04 6.42 -10.38
CA PHE A 146 -9.41 5.88 -10.48
C PHE A 146 -10.48 6.87 -10.04
N HIS A 147 -10.14 8.15 -9.89
CA HIS A 147 -11.02 9.21 -9.40
C HIS A 147 -11.65 8.90 -8.03
N LEU A 148 -10.91 8.23 -7.16
CA LEU A 148 -11.34 7.83 -5.82
C LEU A 148 -10.66 8.67 -4.74
N ARG A 149 -11.34 8.83 -3.61
CA ARG A 149 -10.70 9.25 -2.37
C ARG A 149 -10.04 8.02 -1.71
N PRO A 150 -8.89 8.17 -1.05
CA PRO A 150 -8.18 7.03 -0.44
C PRO A 150 -9.04 6.16 0.49
N GLU A 151 -9.98 6.77 1.24
CA GLU A 151 -10.88 6.04 2.14
C GLU A 151 -11.76 5.00 1.43
N GLN A 152 -12.09 5.23 0.16
CA GLN A 152 -12.92 4.32 -0.63
C GLN A 152 -12.20 3.01 -0.95
N LEU A 153 -10.87 3.00 -0.87
CA LEU A 153 -10.08 1.77 -1.02
C LEU A 153 -10.24 0.79 0.16
N PHE A 154 -10.86 1.20 1.27
CA PHE A 154 -11.27 0.27 2.33
C PHE A 154 -12.61 -0.43 2.05
N GLU A 155 -13.31 -0.05 0.98
CA GLU A 155 -14.47 -0.80 0.51
C GLU A 155 -14.00 -2.05 -0.22
N PRO A 156 -14.43 -3.26 0.18
CA PRO A 156 -13.90 -4.50 -0.39
C PRO A 156 -14.02 -4.58 -1.90
N CYS A 157 -15.19 -4.26 -2.47
CA CYS A 157 -15.38 -4.26 -3.91
C CYS A 157 -14.52 -3.24 -4.64
N THR A 158 -14.41 -2.02 -4.11
CA THR A 158 -13.57 -0.98 -4.70
C THR A 158 -12.11 -1.40 -4.69
N ASN A 159 -11.63 -1.97 -3.58
CA ASN A 159 -10.26 -2.45 -3.45
C ASN A 159 -9.95 -3.57 -4.45
N ILE A 160 -10.86 -4.54 -4.56
CA ILE A 160 -10.73 -5.65 -5.52
C ILE A 160 -10.75 -5.14 -6.96
N ALA A 161 -11.67 -4.23 -7.32
CA ALA A 161 -11.76 -3.68 -8.66
C ALA A 161 -10.47 -2.93 -9.04
N VAL A 162 -9.98 -2.05 -8.16
CA VAL A 162 -8.74 -1.29 -8.41
C VAL A 162 -7.51 -2.21 -8.47
N GLY A 163 -7.34 -3.09 -7.48
CA GLY A 163 -6.17 -3.98 -7.45
C GLY A 163 -6.14 -4.94 -8.64
N SER A 164 -7.31 -5.48 -9.05
CA SER A 164 -7.38 -6.33 -10.24
C SER A 164 -7.09 -5.57 -11.54
N ALA A 165 -7.53 -4.31 -11.64
CA ALA A 165 -7.22 -3.47 -12.80
C ALA A 165 -5.73 -3.16 -12.89
N LEU A 166 -5.08 -2.85 -11.77
CA LEU A 166 -3.62 -2.62 -11.72
C LEU A 166 -2.84 -3.88 -12.14
N LEU A 167 -3.21 -5.05 -11.63
CA LEU A 167 -2.57 -6.31 -12.03
C LEU A 167 -2.81 -6.63 -13.51
N ALA A 168 -4.04 -6.45 -14.01
CA ALA A 168 -4.36 -6.66 -15.41
C ALA A 168 -3.59 -5.71 -16.33
N GLN A 169 -3.42 -4.45 -15.92
CA GLN A 169 -2.61 -3.48 -16.67
C GLN A 169 -1.13 -3.89 -16.71
N ALA A 170 -0.58 -4.33 -15.58
CA ALA A 170 0.79 -4.86 -15.50
C ALA A 170 0.97 -6.05 -16.45
N TYR A 171 0.05 -7.01 -16.42
CA TYR A 171 0.07 -8.18 -17.30
C TYR A 171 -0.06 -7.81 -18.78
N ALA A 172 -1.00 -6.93 -19.14
CA ALA A 172 -1.16 -6.47 -20.52
C ALA A 172 0.07 -5.74 -21.04
N THR A 173 0.76 -4.99 -20.18
CA THR A 173 2.01 -4.31 -20.53
C THR A 173 3.12 -5.33 -20.81
N GLU A 174 3.27 -6.33 -19.94
CA GLU A 174 4.27 -7.40 -20.13
C GLU A 174 4.02 -8.18 -21.41
N LYS A 175 2.77 -8.56 -21.66
CA LYS A 175 2.39 -9.26 -22.90
C LYS A 175 2.64 -8.45 -24.18
N ARG A 176 2.63 -7.12 -24.11
CA ARG A 176 3.02 -6.28 -25.27
C ARG A 176 4.53 -6.24 -25.48
N LEU A 177 5.30 -6.23 -24.41
CA LEU A 177 6.75 -6.18 -24.45
C LEU A 177 7.36 -7.53 -24.82
N ALA A 178 6.80 -8.60 -24.27
CA ALA A 178 7.24 -9.99 -24.45
C ALA A 178 6.05 -10.91 -24.70
N PRO A 179 5.47 -10.92 -25.94
CA PRO A 179 4.21 -11.65 -26.22
C PRO A 179 4.28 -13.16 -25.94
N ASN A 180 5.44 -13.75 -26.10
CA ASN A 180 5.68 -15.19 -25.94
C ASN A 180 6.32 -15.56 -24.59
N ASP A 181 6.48 -14.60 -23.67
CA ASP A 181 7.03 -14.88 -22.35
C ASP A 181 6.05 -15.76 -21.55
N PRO A 182 6.43 -17.00 -21.19
CA PRO A 182 5.61 -17.85 -20.34
C PRO A 182 5.45 -17.29 -18.93
N ASP A 183 6.38 -16.47 -18.48
CA ASP A 183 6.43 -15.88 -17.12
C ASP A 183 5.76 -14.51 -17.05
N ALA A 184 5.06 -14.07 -18.09
CA ALA A 184 4.43 -12.75 -18.15
C ALA A 184 3.55 -12.45 -16.93
N LEU A 185 2.81 -13.44 -16.40
CA LEU A 185 2.03 -13.26 -15.18
C LEU A 185 2.92 -13.09 -13.94
N LEU A 186 4.01 -13.83 -13.84
CA LEU A 186 4.93 -13.73 -12.69
C LEU A 186 5.64 -12.37 -12.68
N ARG A 187 6.03 -11.86 -13.85
CA ARG A 187 6.59 -10.53 -14.01
C ARG A 187 5.56 -9.43 -13.68
N ALA A 188 4.30 -9.62 -14.09
CA ALA A 188 3.21 -8.72 -13.72
C ALA A 188 2.97 -8.69 -12.20
N LEU A 189 3.06 -9.83 -11.52
CA LEU A 189 3.00 -9.92 -10.06
C LEU A 189 4.19 -9.18 -9.41
N SER A 190 5.41 -9.34 -9.95
CA SER A 190 6.57 -8.58 -9.49
C SER A 190 6.34 -7.08 -9.62
N LEU A 191 5.88 -6.61 -10.79
CA LEU A 191 5.57 -5.20 -11.05
C LEU A 191 4.49 -4.67 -10.11
N TYR A 192 3.44 -5.46 -9.85
CA TYR A 192 2.36 -5.11 -8.91
C TYR A 192 2.90 -4.84 -7.50
N ASN A 193 3.79 -5.70 -7.01
CA ASN A 193 4.35 -5.59 -5.67
C ASN A 193 5.38 -4.46 -5.52
N SER A 194 6.29 -4.36 -6.49
CA SER A 194 7.54 -3.60 -6.30
C SER A 194 7.70 -2.42 -7.25
N GLY A 195 6.84 -2.31 -8.26
CA GLY A 195 7.02 -1.34 -9.35
C GLY A 195 8.12 -1.73 -10.36
N THR A 196 8.72 -2.93 -10.23
CA THR A 196 9.73 -3.46 -11.16
C THR A 196 9.42 -4.91 -11.53
N TYR A 197 9.93 -5.37 -12.69
CA TYR A 197 9.65 -6.73 -13.18
C TYR A 197 10.44 -7.83 -12.44
N ASP A 198 11.48 -7.49 -11.69
CA ASP A 198 12.44 -8.45 -11.13
C ASP A 198 12.43 -8.50 -9.60
N LEU A 199 12.26 -7.36 -8.93
CA LEU A 199 12.39 -7.27 -7.47
C LEU A 199 11.40 -8.17 -6.70
N GLY A 200 10.21 -8.44 -7.26
CA GLY A 200 9.23 -9.34 -6.66
C GLY A 200 9.68 -10.81 -6.63
N PHE A 201 10.61 -11.21 -7.51
CA PHE A 201 11.27 -12.52 -7.42
C PHE A 201 12.30 -12.51 -6.31
N ASP A 202 13.14 -11.48 -6.26
CA ASP A 202 14.25 -11.38 -5.31
C ASP A 202 13.78 -11.26 -3.87
N ASN A 203 12.66 -10.55 -3.63
CA ASN A 203 12.10 -10.37 -2.29
C ASN A 203 11.17 -11.49 -1.84
N GLY A 204 10.95 -12.52 -2.69
CA GLY A 204 10.12 -13.68 -2.40
C GLY A 204 8.61 -13.46 -2.56
N TYR A 205 8.17 -12.31 -3.05
CA TYR A 205 6.74 -12.04 -3.23
C TYR A 205 6.08 -13.00 -4.23
N VAL A 206 6.69 -13.17 -5.41
CA VAL A 206 6.17 -14.07 -6.46
C VAL A 206 6.06 -15.51 -5.92
N ALA A 207 7.08 -15.99 -5.21
CA ALA A 207 7.06 -17.30 -4.57
C ALA A 207 5.92 -17.43 -3.53
N SER A 208 5.66 -16.37 -2.77
CA SER A 208 4.58 -16.33 -1.79
C SER A 208 3.20 -16.39 -2.45
N VAL A 209 2.99 -15.68 -3.58
CA VAL A 209 1.74 -15.75 -4.33
C VAL A 209 1.53 -17.16 -4.90
N LEU A 210 2.56 -17.76 -5.49
CA LEU A 210 2.49 -19.14 -6.02
C LEU A 210 2.15 -20.15 -4.92
N LYS A 211 2.74 -20.03 -3.74
CA LYS A 211 2.41 -20.86 -2.57
C LYS A 211 0.95 -20.69 -2.16
N ASN A 212 0.45 -19.45 -2.12
CA ASN A 212 -0.93 -19.13 -1.75
C ASN A 212 -1.97 -19.44 -2.83
N ALA A 213 -1.54 -19.78 -4.05
CA ALA A 213 -2.40 -20.25 -5.13
C ALA A 213 -2.74 -21.75 -5.03
N GLN A 214 -2.01 -22.47 -4.18
CA GLN A 214 -2.29 -23.89 -3.95
C GLN A 214 -3.58 -24.03 -3.14
N PRO A 215 -4.36 -25.10 -3.39
CA PRO A 215 -5.64 -25.35 -2.73
C PRO A 215 -5.52 -25.57 -1.20
#